data_8bdc929447414c61416c2419286d034b
#
_entry.id   8bdc929447414c61416c2419286d034b
#
_cell.length_a   1.000
_cell.length_b   1.000
_cell.length_c   1.000
_cell.angle_alpha   90.00
_cell.angle_beta   90.00
_cell.angle_gamma   90.00
#
_symmetry.space_group_name_H-M   'P 1'
#
loop_
_entity.id
_entity.type
_entity.pdbx_description
1 polymer ?
#
loop_
_entity_poly.entity_id
_entity_poly.type
_entity_poly.pdbx_seq_one_letter_code
_entity_poly.pdbx_strand_id
1 'polypeptide(L)'
;MSVMILGFRWRVVSRLVEMGVPVSVAFHIGERPAPADDPAPKVHGIDWRELYDTHSTAFDPHLDRTLAEEVRRTGFGLFSRSIMRDGRRIYWRNDSWLDIKNIFENSVQYLSGLIRDHNVDTILFSNGPHEGATVSAYYLARAMGLKTALTTQSRFPNAFWIGERFDALTLTGQPGNISADMPIVSDPPVPHDMKNIQRMSRTEYLAKQTWRSVNTVAKAASLSFLWNPRAFHKSHVRALMLRRAYRIQNLPQHYFSDPEPGEKYAYFPLHLQPEMTTDTFGGPYADQMLAIEELRRRLPDDHWIYLKENPKQDEYMREPSFFARMQAIPKVRYLPMTIPTLKLIRGCQMVATINGTAGWEALQIGKPVITFGVAWYEPLPGAFDWRKGPGAAMTGALGYRHDPAVLEAAVEHFRHGFWRGVVDKDYAELVPGYEVNSNDITVAESLVEYFDRIGKPLAG
;
A
#
# COMPACT_ATOMS: atom_id res chain seq x y z
N MET A 1 29.62 -2.32 -6.86
CA MET A 1 28.22 -2.04 -6.41
C MET A 1 28.12 -0.55 -6.16
N SER A 2 27.11 0.12 -6.70
CA SER A 2 26.77 1.52 -6.43
C SER A 2 25.28 1.58 -6.19
N VAL A 3 24.86 2.10 -5.03
CA VAL A 3 23.49 1.99 -4.54
C VAL A 3 22.78 3.34 -4.61
N MET A 4 21.59 3.37 -5.22
CA MET A 4 20.63 4.45 -5.09
C MET A 4 19.59 4.06 -4.03
N ILE A 5 19.25 4.97 -3.12
CA ILE A 5 18.29 4.75 -2.05
C ILE A 5 17.08 5.65 -2.24
N LEU A 6 15.88 5.08 -2.13
CA LEU A 6 14.61 5.79 -2.27
C LEU A 6 13.72 5.62 -1.04
N GLY A 7 13.36 6.73 -0.42
CA GLY A 7 12.30 6.79 0.58
C GLY A 7 12.71 6.47 2.02
N PHE A 8 13.96 6.19 2.32
CA PHE A 8 14.44 6.06 3.69
C PHE A 8 14.66 7.42 4.37
N ARG A 9 14.57 7.45 5.69
CA ARG A 9 15.00 8.61 6.45
C ARG A 9 16.50 8.81 6.29
N TRP A 10 16.94 10.08 6.26
CA TRP A 10 18.35 10.40 6.04
C TRP A 10 19.28 9.73 7.07
N ARG A 11 18.85 9.56 8.32
CA ARG A 11 19.63 8.86 9.35
C ARG A 11 19.97 7.42 8.98
N VAL A 12 19.04 6.70 8.35
CA VAL A 12 19.31 5.34 7.85
C VAL A 12 20.35 5.40 6.73
N VAL A 13 20.22 6.37 5.81
CA VAL A 13 21.19 6.57 4.71
C VAL A 13 22.59 6.85 5.28
N SER A 14 22.71 7.79 6.23
CA SER A 14 23.97 8.13 6.86
C SER A 14 24.63 6.92 7.54
N ARG A 15 23.84 6.12 8.26
CA ARG A 15 24.33 4.88 8.90
C ARG A 15 24.81 3.85 7.88
N LEU A 16 24.10 3.68 6.77
CA LEU A 16 24.54 2.76 5.71
C LEU A 16 25.90 3.17 5.15
N VAL A 17 26.13 4.48 4.95
CA VAL A 17 27.40 5.01 4.47
C VAL A 17 28.52 4.82 5.52
N GLU A 18 28.25 5.14 6.81
CA GLU A 18 29.18 4.87 7.91
C GLU A 18 29.62 3.41 7.97
N MET A 19 28.69 2.50 7.71
CA MET A 19 28.91 1.05 7.73
C MET A 19 29.49 0.51 6.41
N GLY A 20 29.85 1.38 5.47
CA GLY A 20 30.56 1.02 4.25
C GLY A 20 29.70 0.62 3.05
N VAL A 21 28.38 0.80 3.09
CA VAL A 21 27.53 0.60 1.90
C VAL A 21 27.84 1.71 0.88
N PRO A 22 28.16 1.37 -0.37
CA PRO A 22 28.56 2.36 -1.38
C PRO A 22 27.33 3.10 -1.95
N VAL A 23 26.71 3.91 -1.12
CA VAL A 23 25.56 4.75 -1.50
C VAL A 23 26.07 5.96 -2.28
N SER A 24 25.60 6.14 -3.50
CA SER A 24 25.98 7.27 -4.35
C SER A 24 24.87 8.31 -4.50
N VAL A 25 23.60 7.88 -4.49
CA VAL A 25 22.43 8.76 -4.62
C VAL A 25 21.39 8.36 -3.59
N ALA A 26 20.75 9.35 -2.95
CA ALA A 26 19.64 9.10 -2.05
C ALA A 26 18.55 10.17 -2.17
N PHE A 27 17.31 9.69 -2.27
CA PHE A 27 16.12 10.53 -2.11
C PHE A 27 15.68 10.44 -0.65
N HIS A 28 15.86 11.50 0.09
CA HIS A 28 15.57 11.52 1.51
C HIS A 28 14.13 11.92 1.82
N ILE A 29 13.62 11.39 2.92
CA ILE A 29 12.35 11.79 3.52
C ILE A 29 12.68 12.54 4.81
N GLY A 30 12.10 13.73 4.97
CA GLY A 30 12.35 14.61 6.11
C GLY A 30 13.56 15.52 5.93
N GLU A 31 13.99 16.14 7.03
CA GLU A 31 15.13 17.03 6.99
C GLU A 31 16.44 16.26 6.88
N ARG A 32 17.31 16.72 6.01
CA ARG A 32 18.68 16.24 5.93
C ARG A 32 19.45 16.79 7.15
N PRO A 33 20.26 15.98 7.85
CA PRO A 33 21.14 16.46 8.90
C PRO A 33 22.05 17.60 8.41
N ALA A 34 22.44 18.50 9.31
CA ALA A 34 23.41 19.52 8.99
C ALA A 34 24.72 18.88 8.48
N PRO A 35 25.44 19.48 7.50
CA PRO A 35 26.63 18.88 6.91
C PRO A 35 27.73 18.50 7.92
N ALA A 36 27.80 19.19 9.05
CA ALA A 36 28.77 18.88 10.13
C ALA A 36 28.46 17.57 10.87
N ASP A 37 27.19 17.16 10.88
CA ASP A 37 26.71 15.95 11.56
C ASP A 37 26.38 14.82 10.58
N ASP A 38 26.54 15.07 9.28
CA ASP A 38 26.22 14.12 8.22
C ASP A 38 27.44 13.28 7.84
N PRO A 39 27.50 11.99 8.18
CA PRO A 39 28.58 11.10 7.81
C PRO A 39 28.60 10.76 6.32
N ALA A 40 27.58 11.14 5.55
CA ALA A 40 27.45 10.85 4.13
C ALA A 40 27.59 12.11 3.22
N PRO A 41 28.61 12.96 3.37
CA PRO A 41 28.71 14.21 2.62
C PRO A 41 28.90 14.02 1.10
N LYS A 42 29.28 12.82 0.66
CA LYS A 42 29.50 12.47 -0.76
C LYS A 42 28.27 11.91 -1.44
N VAL A 43 27.20 11.63 -0.67
CA VAL A 43 25.97 11.12 -1.25
C VAL A 43 25.18 12.25 -1.90
N HIS A 44 24.83 12.08 -3.17
CA HIS A 44 23.95 13.02 -3.86
C HIS A 44 22.54 12.93 -3.26
N GLY A 45 22.20 13.83 -2.34
CA GLY A 45 20.92 13.85 -1.66
C GLY A 45 19.92 14.73 -2.40
N ILE A 46 18.74 14.20 -2.67
CA ILE A 46 17.69 14.86 -3.44
C ILE A 46 16.42 14.90 -2.60
N ASP A 47 15.81 16.08 -2.46
CA ASP A 47 14.42 16.15 -1.97
C ASP A 47 13.49 15.63 -3.07
N TRP A 48 12.75 14.58 -2.78
CA TRP A 48 11.83 13.96 -3.74
C TRP A 48 10.79 14.95 -4.32
N ARG A 49 10.53 16.09 -3.63
CA ARG A 49 9.68 17.17 -4.14
C ARG A 49 10.26 17.84 -5.37
N GLU A 50 11.57 17.87 -5.50
CA GLU A 50 12.25 18.45 -6.67
C GLU A 50 11.87 17.72 -7.96
N LEU A 51 11.60 16.42 -7.90
CA LEU A 51 11.12 15.66 -9.06
C LEU A 51 9.77 16.13 -9.58
N TYR A 52 8.91 16.65 -8.69
CA TYR A 52 7.59 17.16 -9.08
C TYR A 52 7.63 18.65 -9.44
N ASP A 53 8.63 19.39 -8.96
CA ASP A 53 8.75 20.82 -9.20
C ASP A 53 9.50 21.15 -10.51
N THR A 54 10.29 20.22 -11.03
CA THR A 54 10.93 20.33 -12.34
C THR A 54 9.92 20.15 -13.48
N HIS A 55 9.01 21.10 -13.61
CA HIS A 55 8.17 21.26 -14.79
C HIS A 55 9.01 21.90 -15.90
N SER A 56 10.03 21.22 -16.35
CA SER A 56 10.62 21.57 -17.64
C SER A 56 9.59 21.20 -18.72
N THR A 57 8.98 22.19 -19.32
CA THR A 57 8.19 22.05 -20.54
C THR A 57 9.05 21.70 -21.76
N ALA A 58 10.36 21.68 -21.60
CA ALA A 58 11.32 21.32 -22.63
C ALA A 58 11.57 19.80 -22.60
N PHE A 59 11.12 19.17 -23.65
CA PHE A 59 11.48 17.77 -23.96
C PHE A 59 12.98 17.72 -24.29
N ASP A 60 13.77 16.93 -23.55
CA ASP A 60 15.18 16.74 -23.86
C ASP A 60 15.31 15.91 -25.16
N PRO A 61 15.96 16.45 -26.20
CA PRO A 61 16.17 15.73 -27.44
C PRO A 61 17.10 14.51 -27.28
N HIS A 62 17.83 14.41 -26.17
CA HIS A 62 18.73 13.28 -25.87
C HIS A 62 18.07 12.16 -25.05
N LEU A 63 16.77 12.29 -24.76
CA LEU A 63 16.03 11.19 -24.09
C LEU A 63 16.11 9.93 -24.96
N ASP A 64 16.55 8.83 -24.35
CA ASP A 64 16.41 7.51 -24.97
C ASP A 64 14.91 7.18 -25.10
N ARG A 65 14.36 7.44 -26.28
CA ARG A 65 12.93 7.29 -26.56
C ARG A 65 12.47 5.83 -26.42
N THR A 66 13.37 4.89 -26.74
CA THR A 66 13.06 3.44 -26.63
C THR A 66 12.89 3.07 -25.17
N LEU A 67 13.82 3.49 -24.32
CA LEU A 67 13.76 3.27 -22.88
C LEU A 67 12.52 3.95 -22.25
N ALA A 68 12.28 5.22 -22.60
CA ALA A 68 11.13 5.96 -22.09
C ALA A 68 9.80 5.32 -22.52
N GLU A 69 9.71 4.79 -23.73
CA GLU A 69 8.52 4.09 -24.23
C GLU A 69 8.31 2.75 -23.51
N GLU A 70 9.35 1.98 -23.26
CA GLU A 70 9.27 0.74 -22.51
C GLU A 70 8.80 0.99 -21.08
N VAL A 71 9.40 1.94 -20.37
CA VAL A 71 9.01 2.31 -19.01
C VAL A 71 7.58 2.84 -18.99
N ARG A 72 7.17 3.62 -19.98
CA ARG A 72 5.79 4.12 -20.11
C ARG A 72 4.80 2.98 -20.32
N ARG A 73 5.10 2.04 -21.19
CA ARG A 73 4.23 0.89 -21.47
C ARG A 73 3.96 0.04 -20.23
N THR A 74 4.95 -0.12 -19.36
CA THR A 74 4.88 -0.98 -18.17
C THR A 74 4.45 -0.22 -16.91
N GLY A 75 4.89 1.02 -16.73
CA GLY A 75 4.79 1.76 -15.48
C GLY A 75 3.76 2.90 -15.45
N PHE A 76 3.38 3.46 -16.61
CA PHE A 76 2.56 4.67 -16.64
C PHE A 76 1.18 4.51 -16.00
N GLY A 77 0.55 3.36 -16.14
CA GLY A 77 -0.75 3.08 -15.53
C GLY A 77 -0.71 3.15 -14.00
N LEU A 78 0.35 2.62 -13.38
CA LEU A 78 0.55 2.70 -11.94
C LEU A 78 0.97 4.10 -11.51
N PHE A 79 1.86 4.74 -12.27
CA PHE A 79 2.30 6.12 -12.02
C PHE A 79 1.12 7.09 -11.99
N SER A 80 0.23 7.04 -12.98
CA SER A 80 -0.93 7.91 -13.06
C SER A 80 -1.88 7.75 -11.87
N ARG A 81 -2.08 6.51 -11.40
CA ARG A 81 -2.88 6.23 -10.20
C ARG A 81 -2.17 6.73 -8.92
N SER A 82 -0.87 6.56 -8.83
CA SER A 82 -0.06 7.04 -7.70
C SER A 82 -0.11 8.56 -7.61
N ILE A 83 0.06 9.29 -8.72
CA ILE A 83 -0.09 10.75 -8.77
C ILE A 83 -1.50 11.17 -8.38
N MET A 84 -2.54 10.49 -8.84
CA MET A 84 -3.92 10.80 -8.44
C MET A 84 -4.13 10.62 -6.93
N ARG A 85 -3.45 9.67 -6.30
CA ARG A 85 -3.49 9.48 -4.85
C ARG A 85 -2.69 10.54 -4.10
N ASP A 86 -1.47 10.79 -4.53
CA ASP A 86 -0.57 11.80 -3.95
C ASP A 86 -1.14 13.20 -4.18
N GLY A 87 -2.02 13.33 -5.13
CA GLY A 87 -2.78 14.50 -5.50
C GLY A 87 -3.62 15.13 -4.40
N ARG A 88 -3.70 14.57 -3.18
CA ARG A 88 -4.08 15.37 -2.00
C ARG A 88 -3.16 16.57 -1.82
N ARG A 89 -1.95 16.53 -2.39
CA ARG A 89 -0.97 17.63 -2.43
C ARG A 89 -0.85 18.28 -3.83
N ILE A 90 -1.18 17.55 -4.90
CA ILE A 90 -1.07 17.96 -6.30
C ILE A 90 -2.42 18.47 -6.87
N TYR A 91 -3.56 18.23 -6.22
CA TYR A 91 -4.89 18.73 -6.64
C TYR A 91 -5.01 20.25 -6.79
N TRP A 92 -3.99 20.96 -6.39
CA TRP A 92 -3.88 22.41 -6.58
C TRP A 92 -3.33 22.80 -7.96
N ARG A 93 -2.90 21.82 -8.78
CA ARG A 93 -2.40 22.02 -10.14
C ARG A 93 -3.46 21.59 -11.14
N ASN A 94 -3.59 22.34 -12.21
CA ASN A 94 -4.50 22.05 -13.35
C ASN A 94 -3.89 20.98 -14.27
N ASP A 95 -3.40 19.87 -13.73
CA ASP A 95 -2.68 18.89 -14.53
C ASP A 95 -3.66 18.10 -15.41
N SER A 96 -3.50 18.26 -16.71
CA SER A 96 -4.14 17.42 -17.72
C SER A 96 -3.45 16.04 -17.78
N TRP A 97 -4.04 15.08 -18.48
CA TRP A 97 -3.36 13.82 -18.79
C TRP A 97 -2.00 14.00 -19.48
N LEU A 98 -1.87 15.07 -20.25
CA LEU A 98 -0.61 15.44 -20.89
C LEU A 98 0.43 15.85 -19.85
N ASP A 99 0.01 16.61 -18.84
CA ASP A 99 0.91 17.02 -17.75
C ASP A 99 1.40 15.81 -16.93
N ILE A 100 0.50 14.87 -16.63
CA ILE A 100 0.87 13.62 -15.94
C ILE A 100 1.88 12.81 -16.77
N LYS A 101 1.67 12.74 -18.08
CA LYS A 101 2.62 12.09 -18.99
C LYS A 101 3.97 12.79 -19.00
N ASN A 102 3.99 14.11 -19.08
CA ASN A 102 5.22 14.91 -19.08
C ASN A 102 5.97 14.77 -17.75
N ILE A 103 5.29 14.80 -16.61
CA ILE A 103 5.89 14.56 -15.30
C ILE A 103 6.54 13.17 -15.25
N PHE A 104 5.87 12.15 -15.79
CA PHE A 104 6.41 10.80 -15.85
C PHE A 104 7.68 10.74 -16.71
N GLU A 105 7.62 11.24 -17.93
CA GLU A 105 8.75 11.24 -18.86
C GLU A 105 9.95 12.04 -18.32
N ASN A 106 9.70 13.20 -17.71
CA ASN A 106 10.75 13.99 -17.05
C ASN A 106 11.36 13.26 -15.85
N SER A 107 10.52 12.57 -15.05
CA SER A 107 11.03 11.75 -13.94
C SER A 107 11.91 10.61 -14.44
N VAL A 108 11.52 9.92 -15.50
CA VAL A 108 12.31 8.85 -16.11
C VAL A 108 13.65 9.38 -16.64
N GLN A 109 13.61 10.50 -17.33
CA GLN A 109 14.80 11.14 -17.87
C GLN A 109 15.78 11.55 -16.77
N TYR A 110 15.30 12.27 -15.76
CA TYR A 110 16.11 12.73 -14.64
C TYR A 110 16.75 11.56 -13.89
N LEU A 111 15.95 10.53 -13.56
CA LEU A 111 16.44 9.33 -12.88
C LEU A 111 17.44 8.54 -13.73
N SER A 112 17.22 8.45 -15.05
CA SER A 112 18.17 7.76 -15.95
C SER A 112 19.51 8.49 -16.04
N GLY A 113 19.52 9.81 -16.00
CA GLY A 113 20.73 10.64 -15.88
C GLY A 113 21.51 10.30 -14.60
N LEU A 114 20.84 10.40 -13.45
CA LEU A 114 21.45 10.06 -12.15
C LEU A 114 22.01 8.64 -12.09
N ILE A 115 21.29 7.67 -12.63
CA ILE A 115 21.73 6.27 -12.67
C ILE A 115 23.05 6.14 -13.47
N ARG A 116 23.13 6.80 -14.63
CA ARG A 116 24.33 6.76 -15.48
C ARG A 116 25.50 7.54 -14.87
N ASP A 117 25.26 8.78 -14.40
CA ASP A 117 26.29 9.67 -13.85
C ASP A 117 26.95 9.08 -12.61
N HIS A 118 26.18 8.32 -11.81
CA HIS A 118 26.67 7.69 -10.59
C HIS A 118 26.94 6.18 -10.73
N ASN A 119 26.87 5.62 -11.94
CA ASN A 119 27.06 4.19 -12.22
C ASN A 119 26.26 3.29 -11.28
N VAL A 120 24.99 3.63 -11.02
CA VAL A 120 24.10 2.88 -10.13
C VAL A 120 23.80 1.51 -10.74
N ASP A 121 23.98 0.46 -9.95
CA ASP A 121 23.66 -0.91 -10.34
C ASP A 121 22.55 -1.53 -9.49
N THR A 122 22.24 -0.91 -8.35
CA THR A 122 21.26 -1.41 -7.39
C THR A 122 20.40 -0.26 -6.85
N ILE A 123 19.09 -0.46 -6.80
CA ILE A 123 18.15 0.51 -6.20
C ILE A 123 17.46 -0.13 -5.00
N LEU A 124 17.60 0.51 -3.83
CA LEU A 124 16.94 0.15 -2.57
C LEU A 124 15.72 1.05 -2.33
N PHE A 125 14.56 0.43 -2.15
CA PHE A 125 13.31 1.11 -1.84
C PHE A 125 12.91 0.86 -0.39
N SER A 126 12.50 1.91 0.32
CA SER A 126 12.01 1.81 1.71
C SER A 126 10.64 1.16 1.83
N ASN A 127 9.94 1.05 0.72
CA ASN A 127 8.64 0.39 0.62
C ASN A 127 8.40 0.01 -0.85
N GLY A 128 7.37 -0.79 -1.11
CA GLY A 128 6.94 -1.02 -2.49
C GLY A 128 6.67 0.33 -3.21
N PRO A 129 6.95 0.43 -4.50
CA PRO A 129 6.82 1.69 -5.26
C PRO A 129 5.35 2.12 -5.29
N HIS A 130 5.02 3.20 -4.60
CA HIS A 130 3.66 3.70 -4.44
C HIS A 130 3.53 5.22 -4.62
N GLU A 131 4.63 5.93 -4.67
CA GLU A 131 4.71 7.34 -5.04
C GLU A 131 5.19 7.45 -6.49
N GLY A 132 4.81 8.50 -7.20
CA GLY A 132 5.13 8.64 -8.62
C GLY A 132 6.61 8.47 -8.92
N ALA A 133 7.50 9.10 -8.14
CA ALA A 133 8.93 8.98 -8.29
C ALA A 133 9.45 7.54 -8.09
N THR A 134 8.98 6.84 -7.06
CA THR A 134 9.39 5.46 -6.78
C THR A 134 8.87 4.49 -7.84
N VAL A 135 7.68 4.74 -8.40
CA VAL A 135 7.14 3.97 -9.53
C VAL A 135 8.00 4.15 -10.77
N SER A 136 8.34 5.41 -11.12
CA SER A 136 9.22 5.68 -12.27
C SER A 136 10.58 5.00 -12.10
N ALA A 137 11.19 5.11 -10.92
CA ALA A 137 12.47 4.49 -10.60
C ALA A 137 12.43 2.96 -10.70
N TYR A 138 11.36 2.32 -10.21
CA TYR A 138 11.23 0.88 -10.26
C TYR A 138 11.16 0.35 -11.69
N TYR A 139 10.27 0.90 -12.52
CA TYR A 139 10.13 0.45 -13.90
C TYR A 139 11.35 0.81 -14.74
N LEU A 140 12.00 1.94 -14.46
CA LEU A 140 13.26 2.31 -15.09
C LEU A 140 14.38 1.32 -14.72
N ALA A 141 14.50 0.95 -13.43
CA ALA A 141 15.47 -0.05 -13.00
C ALA A 141 15.27 -1.39 -13.73
N ARG A 142 14.02 -1.82 -13.88
CA ARG A 142 13.65 -3.04 -14.62
C ARG A 142 14.06 -2.95 -16.08
N ALA A 143 13.76 -1.85 -16.74
CA ALA A 143 14.10 -1.64 -18.15
C ALA A 143 15.64 -1.55 -18.40
N MET A 144 16.37 -1.03 -17.42
CA MET A 144 17.83 -0.95 -17.47
C MET A 144 18.55 -2.21 -16.96
N GLY A 145 17.83 -3.23 -16.48
CA GLY A 145 18.40 -4.46 -15.94
C GLY A 145 19.12 -4.30 -14.59
N LEU A 146 18.78 -3.26 -13.82
CA LEU A 146 19.38 -3.03 -12.52
C LEU A 146 18.80 -3.98 -11.46
N LYS A 147 19.57 -4.22 -10.40
CA LYS A 147 19.06 -4.93 -9.21
C LYS A 147 18.10 -4.02 -8.42
N THR A 148 17.01 -4.58 -7.94
CA THR A 148 16.06 -3.88 -7.07
C THR A 148 15.94 -4.62 -5.74
N ALA A 149 15.94 -3.87 -4.63
CA ALA A 149 15.66 -4.36 -3.30
C ALA A 149 14.53 -3.51 -2.71
N LEU A 150 13.42 -4.16 -2.36
CA LEU A 150 12.23 -3.49 -1.85
C LEU A 150 11.96 -3.98 -0.43
N THR A 151 12.10 -3.09 0.55
CA THR A 151 11.69 -3.44 1.90
C THR A 151 10.16 -3.37 2.01
N THR A 152 9.58 -4.26 2.77
CA THR A 152 8.14 -4.27 3.05
C THR A 152 7.91 -4.62 4.50
N GLN A 153 7.15 -3.80 5.21
CA GLN A 153 6.81 -4.05 6.60
C GLN A 153 6.01 -5.34 6.73
N SER A 154 6.48 -6.26 7.57
CA SER A 154 5.74 -7.47 7.88
C SER A 154 4.63 -7.18 8.90
N ARG A 155 3.74 -8.16 9.11
CA ARG A 155 2.74 -8.10 10.17
C ARG A 155 3.24 -8.64 11.52
N PHE A 156 4.51 -9.02 11.57
CA PHE A 156 5.19 -9.37 12.81
C PHE A 156 5.85 -8.12 13.39
N PRO A 157 5.77 -7.92 14.71
CA PRO A 157 6.39 -6.78 15.36
C PRO A 157 7.91 -6.76 15.06
N ASN A 158 8.44 -5.56 14.82
CA ASN A 158 9.86 -5.33 14.60
C ASN A 158 10.50 -6.19 13.49
N ALA A 159 9.73 -6.48 12.42
CA ALA A 159 10.18 -7.33 11.32
C ALA A 159 9.75 -6.78 9.96
N PHE A 160 10.64 -6.86 8.98
CA PHE A 160 10.34 -6.57 7.57
C PHE A 160 10.99 -7.63 6.69
N TRP A 161 10.54 -7.73 5.44
CA TRP A 161 11.21 -8.54 4.43
C TRP A 161 11.78 -7.67 3.31
N ILE A 162 12.71 -8.24 2.57
CA ILE A 162 13.27 -7.63 1.36
C ILE A 162 12.91 -8.52 0.17
N GLY A 163 12.31 -7.91 -0.85
CA GLY A 163 11.95 -8.57 -2.10
C GLY A 163 12.62 -7.89 -3.28
N GLU A 164 12.78 -8.62 -4.38
CA GLU A 164 13.29 -8.07 -5.64
C GLU A 164 12.17 -7.47 -6.50
N ARG A 165 10.96 -7.96 -6.31
CA ARG A 165 9.78 -7.57 -7.09
C ARG A 165 8.61 -7.29 -6.17
N PHE A 166 7.91 -6.18 -6.41
CA PHE A 166 6.71 -5.88 -5.65
C PHE A 166 5.46 -6.60 -6.19
N ASP A 167 5.44 -6.90 -7.50
CA ASP A 167 4.32 -7.53 -8.19
C ASP A 167 4.26 -9.06 -8.03
N ALA A 168 5.27 -9.66 -7.42
CA ALA A 168 5.33 -11.10 -7.18
C ALA A 168 5.50 -11.47 -5.70
N LEU A 169 5.70 -10.49 -4.80
CA LEU A 169 6.02 -10.67 -3.38
C LEU A 169 7.02 -11.81 -3.12
N THR A 170 7.91 -12.04 -4.06
CA THR A 170 8.98 -13.02 -3.92
C THR A 170 9.98 -12.51 -2.91
N LEU A 171 10.14 -13.27 -1.83
CA LEU A 171 11.28 -13.13 -0.95
C LEU A 171 12.55 -13.34 -1.78
N THR A 172 13.63 -12.64 -1.44
CA THR A 172 14.92 -12.77 -2.15
C THR A 172 15.56 -14.15 -2.05
N GLY A 173 14.95 -15.10 -1.33
CA GLY A 173 15.54 -16.39 -1.00
C GLY A 173 16.69 -16.32 0.00
N GLN A 174 17.08 -15.11 0.41
CA GLN A 174 18.10 -14.89 1.44
C GLN A 174 17.49 -15.06 2.83
N PRO A 175 18.13 -15.82 3.71
CA PRO A 175 17.70 -15.87 5.10
C PRO A 175 17.84 -14.47 5.72
N GLY A 176 16.84 -14.07 6.49
CA GLY A 176 16.87 -12.84 7.28
C GLY A 176 17.75 -12.97 8.54
N ASN A 177 17.68 -11.99 9.43
CA ASN A 177 18.43 -11.95 10.68
C ASN A 177 17.56 -12.01 11.94
N ILE A 178 16.31 -12.47 11.79
CA ILE A 178 15.38 -12.61 12.91
C ILE A 178 15.53 -14.01 13.54
N SER A 179 15.56 -14.04 14.87
CA SER A 179 15.44 -15.27 15.65
C SER A 179 13.98 -15.74 15.74
N ALA A 180 13.80 -17.06 15.91
CA ALA A 180 12.52 -17.77 15.81
C ALA A 180 11.42 -17.41 16.83
N ASP A 181 11.65 -16.48 17.75
CA ASP A 181 10.77 -16.23 18.89
C ASP A 181 9.63 -15.22 18.66
N MET A 182 9.11 -15.13 17.46
CA MET A 182 7.96 -14.26 17.17
C MET A 182 6.65 -15.05 17.22
N PRO A 183 5.83 -14.89 18.27
CA PRO A 183 4.59 -15.65 18.38
C PRO A 183 3.58 -15.27 17.28
N ILE A 184 2.84 -16.25 16.80
CA ILE A 184 1.58 -15.99 16.10
C ILE A 184 0.62 -15.44 17.15
N VAL A 185 0.16 -14.22 16.96
CA VAL A 185 -0.77 -13.59 17.89
C VAL A 185 -2.18 -14.01 17.49
N SER A 186 -2.81 -14.84 18.28
CA SER A 186 -4.20 -15.28 18.05
C SER A 186 -5.24 -14.16 18.16
N ASP A 187 -4.85 -13.02 18.72
CA ASP A 187 -5.67 -11.82 18.83
C ASP A 187 -4.85 -10.61 18.29
N PRO A 188 -4.83 -10.44 16.95
CA PRO A 188 -4.03 -9.42 16.31
C PRO A 188 -4.42 -8.02 16.82
N PRO A 189 -3.44 -7.13 17.07
CA PRO A 189 -3.72 -5.80 17.56
C PRO A 189 -4.58 -5.01 16.57
N VAL A 190 -5.69 -4.45 17.05
CA VAL A 190 -6.56 -3.58 16.25
C VAL A 190 -5.88 -2.21 16.13
N PRO A 191 -5.69 -1.67 14.93
CA PRO A 191 -5.13 -0.34 14.71
C PRO A 191 -5.90 0.74 15.51
N HIS A 192 -5.20 1.75 15.99
CA HIS A 192 -5.77 2.80 16.86
C HIS A 192 -6.99 3.49 16.23
N ASP A 193 -6.93 3.81 14.94
CA ASP A 193 -8.05 4.42 14.21
C ASP A 193 -9.30 3.54 14.24
N MET A 194 -9.12 2.22 14.13
CA MET A 194 -10.19 1.24 14.19
C MET A 194 -10.78 1.11 15.60
N LYS A 195 -9.93 1.10 16.64
CA LYS A 195 -10.39 1.05 18.03
C LYS A 195 -11.30 2.22 18.36
N ASN A 196 -10.96 3.42 17.90
CA ASN A 196 -11.75 4.62 18.15
C ASN A 196 -13.11 4.58 17.43
N ILE A 197 -13.16 4.12 16.17
CA ILE A 197 -14.40 3.99 15.41
C ILE A 197 -15.31 2.91 16.02
N GLN A 198 -14.74 1.79 16.40
CA GLN A 198 -15.49 0.66 16.98
C GLN A 198 -16.09 0.97 18.39
N ARG A 199 -15.54 1.98 19.08
CA ARG A 199 -16.08 2.46 20.37
C ARG A 199 -17.21 3.47 20.22
N MET A 200 -17.43 4.01 19.02
CA MET A 200 -18.51 4.97 18.78
C MET A 200 -19.85 4.25 18.58
N SER A 201 -20.91 4.86 19.05
CA SER A 201 -22.25 4.47 18.62
C SER A 201 -22.45 4.80 17.13
N ARG A 202 -23.40 4.14 16.48
CA ARG A 202 -23.74 4.41 15.08
C ARG A 202 -24.11 5.88 14.86
N THR A 203 -24.86 6.47 15.79
CA THR A 203 -25.28 7.88 15.72
C THR A 203 -24.11 8.85 15.86
N GLU A 204 -23.19 8.59 16.78
CA GLU A 204 -21.95 9.40 16.93
C GLU A 204 -21.07 9.32 15.68
N TYR A 205 -20.90 8.11 15.13
CA TYR A 205 -20.16 7.92 13.90
C TYR A 205 -20.78 8.73 12.74
N LEU A 206 -22.09 8.62 12.54
CA LEU A 206 -22.81 9.36 11.48
C LEU A 206 -22.72 10.88 11.67
N ALA A 207 -22.89 11.35 12.91
CA ALA A 207 -22.77 12.78 13.24
C ALA A 207 -21.37 13.30 12.95
N LYS A 208 -20.34 12.53 13.32
CA LYS A 208 -18.92 12.88 13.05
C LYS A 208 -18.62 12.93 11.54
N GLN A 209 -19.14 11.99 10.76
CA GLN A 209 -18.95 11.98 9.31
C GLN A 209 -19.62 13.17 8.65
N THR A 210 -20.87 13.44 9.00
CA THR A 210 -21.63 14.60 8.50
C THR A 210 -20.91 15.90 8.85
N TRP A 211 -20.45 16.07 10.09
CA TRP A 211 -19.68 17.24 10.52
C TRP A 211 -18.36 17.41 9.75
N ARG A 212 -17.61 16.33 9.56
CA ARG A 212 -16.36 16.36 8.75
C ARG A 212 -16.63 16.83 7.33
N SER A 213 -17.70 16.32 6.71
CA SER A 213 -18.09 16.66 5.35
C SER A 213 -18.45 18.14 5.23
N VAL A 214 -19.32 18.62 6.12
CA VAL A 214 -19.74 20.04 6.15
C VAL A 214 -18.55 20.96 6.41
N ASN A 215 -17.71 20.64 7.40
CA ASN A 215 -16.55 21.45 7.78
C ASN A 215 -15.50 21.49 6.64
N THR A 216 -15.31 20.40 5.92
CA THR A 216 -14.37 20.35 4.78
C THR A 216 -14.88 21.23 3.62
N VAL A 217 -16.17 21.19 3.32
CA VAL A 217 -16.79 22.05 2.29
C VAL A 217 -16.70 23.51 2.71
N ALA A 218 -17.04 23.84 3.97
CA ALA A 218 -16.97 25.18 4.50
C ALA A 218 -15.54 25.77 4.48
N LYS A 219 -14.55 24.99 4.89
CA LYS A 219 -13.14 25.39 4.83
C LYS A 219 -12.65 25.62 3.41
N ALA A 220 -13.00 24.73 2.47
CA ALA A 220 -12.61 24.88 1.10
C ALA A 220 -13.29 26.10 0.45
N ALA A 221 -14.55 26.37 0.78
CA ALA A 221 -15.28 27.55 0.33
C ALA A 221 -14.67 28.86 0.85
N SER A 222 -14.38 28.93 2.16
CA SER A 222 -13.82 30.13 2.80
C SER A 222 -12.41 30.45 2.30
N LEU A 223 -11.53 29.46 2.20
CA LEU A 223 -10.16 29.68 1.74
C LEU A 223 -10.10 30.09 0.25
N SER A 224 -10.89 29.48 -0.60
CA SER A 224 -10.88 29.78 -2.05
C SER A 224 -11.50 31.13 -2.37
N PHE A 225 -12.52 31.55 -1.63
CA PHE A 225 -13.20 32.81 -1.83
C PHE A 225 -12.35 34.01 -1.33
N LEU A 226 -11.68 33.85 -0.19
CA LEU A 226 -10.92 34.95 0.45
C LEU A 226 -9.58 35.22 -0.22
N TRP A 227 -8.92 34.19 -0.78
CA TRP A 227 -7.53 34.31 -1.23
C TRP A 227 -7.39 34.51 -2.74
N ASN A 228 -8.25 33.95 -3.57
CA ASN A 228 -8.21 34.17 -5.01
C ASN A 228 -9.53 33.83 -5.72
N PRO A 229 -10.48 34.78 -5.89
CA PRO A 229 -11.75 34.53 -6.54
C PRO A 229 -11.62 34.08 -8.00
N ARG A 230 -10.55 34.49 -8.71
CA ARG A 230 -10.31 34.10 -10.11
C ARG A 230 -9.75 32.66 -10.20
N ALA A 231 -8.94 32.22 -9.22
CA ALA A 231 -8.48 30.85 -9.13
C ALA A 231 -9.64 29.88 -8.78
N PHE A 232 -10.61 30.32 -8.01
CA PHE A 232 -11.83 29.55 -7.71
C PHE A 232 -12.65 29.21 -8.98
N HIS A 233 -12.75 30.13 -9.93
CA HIS A 233 -13.47 29.90 -11.19
C HIS A 233 -12.75 28.94 -12.15
N LYS A 234 -11.43 28.90 -12.11
CA LYS A 234 -10.59 28.04 -12.98
C LYS A 234 -10.19 26.72 -12.32
N SER A 235 -10.45 26.53 -11.03
CA SER A 235 -9.78 25.50 -10.26
C SER A 235 -10.62 24.23 -10.12
N HIS A 236 -9.90 23.12 -10.06
CA HIS A 236 -10.39 21.82 -9.61
C HIS A 236 -11.10 21.85 -8.24
N VAL A 237 -10.90 22.91 -7.44
CA VAL A 237 -11.59 23.13 -6.17
C VAL A 237 -13.10 23.20 -6.37
N ARG A 238 -13.57 23.91 -7.40
CA ARG A 238 -15.01 23.95 -7.73
C ARG A 238 -15.51 22.57 -8.16
N ALA A 239 -14.77 21.87 -9.02
CA ALA A 239 -15.11 20.52 -9.43
C ALA A 239 -15.10 19.55 -8.25
N LEU A 240 -14.11 19.67 -7.37
CA LEU A 240 -14.02 18.89 -6.14
C LEU A 240 -15.17 19.20 -5.18
N MET A 241 -15.55 20.46 -5.02
CA MET A 241 -16.68 20.87 -4.21
C MET A 241 -18.01 20.38 -4.77
N LEU A 242 -18.22 20.48 -6.08
CA LEU A 242 -19.41 19.96 -6.74
C LEU A 242 -19.48 18.42 -6.62
N ARG A 243 -18.37 17.75 -6.80
CA ARG A 243 -18.28 16.29 -6.56
C ARG A 243 -18.57 15.95 -5.11
N ARG A 244 -18.04 16.71 -4.14
CA ARG A 244 -18.33 16.52 -2.72
C ARG A 244 -19.78 16.80 -2.38
N ALA A 245 -20.35 17.89 -2.86
CA ALA A 245 -21.76 18.21 -2.67
C ALA A 245 -22.67 17.11 -3.26
N TYR A 246 -22.35 16.64 -4.45
CA TYR A 246 -23.07 15.52 -5.09
C TYR A 246 -22.95 14.22 -4.27
N ARG A 247 -21.79 13.94 -3.71
CA ARG A 247 -21.56 12.74 -2.91
C ARG A 247 -22.14 12.80 -1.50
N ILE A 248 -22.31 14.00 -0.92
CA ILE A 248 -23.04 14.16 0.35
C ILE A 248 -24.48 13.65 0.22
N GLN A 249 -25.11 13.78 -0.95
CA GLN A 249 -26.44 13.25 -1.22
C GLN A 249 -26.47 11.72 -1.32
N ASN A 250 -25.32 11.09 -1.57
CA ASN A 250 -25.15 9.65 -1.77
C ASN A 250 -24.21 9.06 -0.72
N LEU A 251 -24.37 9.44 0.54
CA LEU A 251 -23.51 8.96 1.63
C LEU A 251 -23.62 7.45 1.83
N PRO A 252 -22.52 6.74 2.09
CA PRO A 252 -22.49 5.30 2.29
C PRO A 252 -23.48 4.78 3.33
N GLN A 253 -23.79 5.60 4.34
CA GLN A 253 -24.74 5.24 5.40
C GLN A 253 -26.17 4.94 4.90
N HIS A 254 -26.57 5.45 3.74
CA HIS A 254 -27.88 5.15 3.16
C HIS A 254 -27.99 3.68 2.71
N TYR A 255 -26.84 3.03 2.53
CA TYR A 255 -26.76 1.64 2.09
C TYR A 255 -26.50 0.66 3.23
N PHE A 256 -26.33 1.14 4.46
CA PHE A 256 -26.05 0.27 5.59
C PHE A 256 -27.23 -0.64 5.90
N SER A 257 -26.90 -1.92 6.06
CA SER A 257 -27.80 -2.94 6.58
C SER A 257 -27.14 -3.69 7.73
N ASP A 258 -27.91 -4.02 8.76
CA ASP A 258 -27.39 -4.77 9.90
C ASP A 258 -27.29 -6.26 9.59
N PRO A 259 -26.32 -7.00 10.18
CA PRO A 259 -26.26 -8.44 10.07
C PRO A 259 -27.43 -9.09 10.78
N GLU A 260 -27.95 -10.20 10.23
CA GLU A 260 -29.00 -10.95 10.87
C GLU A 260 -28.49 -12.22 11.58
N PRO A 261 -29.07 -12.58 12.73
CA PRO A 261 -28.67 -13.80 13.41
C PRO A 261 -28.88 -15.05 12.55
N GLY A 262 -27.90 -15.94 12.54
CA GLY A 262 -27.98 -17.21 11.82
C GLY A 262 -27.59 -17.15 10.33
N GLU A 263 -27.34 -16.00 9.77
CA GLU A 263 -26.85 -15.90 8.41
C GLU A 263 -25.43 -16.49 8.28
N LYS A 264 -25.24 -17.39 7.32
CA LYS A 264 -23.92 -17.81 6.89
C LYS A 264 -23.37 -16.78 5.92
N TYR A 265 -22.11 -16.35 6.08
CA TYR A 265 -21.55 -15.31 5.21
C TYR A 265 -20.07 -15.43 4.95
N ALA A 266 -19.66 -14.95 3.78
CA ALA A 266 -18.31 -14.57 3.50
C ALA A 266 -18.10 -13.10 3.89
N TYR A 267 -17.05 -12.78 4.63
CA TYR A 267 -16.72 -11.42 4.97
C TYR A 267 -15.75 -10.85 3.92
N PHE A 268 -16.13 -9.75 3.28
CA PHE A 268 -15.31 -9.02 2.32
C PHE A 268 -14.99 -7.62 2.85
N PRO A 269 -13.86 -7.41 3.52
CA PRO A 269 -13.41 -6.09 3.91
C PRO A 269 -13.02 -5.30 2.67
N LEU A 270 -13.68 -4.16 2.46
CA LEU A 270 -13.35 -3.26 1.35
C LEU A 270 -11.99 -2.59 1.58
N HIS A 271 -11.22 -2.50 0.54
CA HIS A 271 -9.92 -1.86 0.56
C HIS A 271 -10.01 -0.36 0.34
N LEU A 272 -9.05 0.35 0.89
CA LEU A 272 -8.83 1.75 0.57
C LEU A 272 -8.54 1.91 -0.93
N GLN A 273 -9.20 2.88 -1.56
CA GLN A 273 -8.96 3.25 -2.96
C GLN A 273 -9.12 4.76 -3.16
N PRO A 274 -8.26 5.38 -3.98
CA PRO A 274 -7.09 4.77 -4.63
C PRO A 274 -5.98 4.46 -3.63
N GLU A 275 -5.35 3.28 -3.75
CA GLU A 275 -4.25 2.84 -2.89
C GLU A 275 -3.41 1.79 -3.62
N MET A 276 -2.08 1.85 -3.47
CA MET A 276 -1.14 1.03 -4.23
C MET A 276 -1.42 -0.48 -4.12
N THR A 277 -1.60 -0.99 -2.91
CA THR A 277 -1.75 -2.42 -2.70
C THR A 277 -2.96 -2.97 -3.44
N THR A 278 -4.08 -2.26 -3.39
CA THR A 278 -5.29 -2.65 -4.11
C THR A 278 -5.14 -2.45 -5.63
N ASP A 279 -4.66 -1.28 -6.05
CA ASP A 279 -4.65 -0.90 -7.45
C ASP A 279 -3.55 -1.63 -8.26
N THR A 280 -2.47 -2.06 -7.59
CA THR A 280 -1.36 -2.75 -8.22
C THR A 280 -1.48 -4.25 -8.08
N PHE A 281 -1.62 -4.74 -6.85
CA PHE A 281 -1.63 -6.18 -6.58
C PHE A 281 -2.98 -6.83 -6.85
N GLY A 282 -4.05 -6.04 -6.97
CA GLY A 282 -5.39 -6.53 -7.30
C GLY A 282 -5.55 -6.93 -8.77
N GLY A 283 -4.69 -6.44 -9.68
CA GLY A 283 -4.87 -6.67 -11.11
C GLY A 283 -6.28 -6.27 -11.58
N PRO A 284 -7.05 -7.17 -12.24
CA PRO A 284 -8.43 -6.87 -12.64
C PRO A 284 -9.35 -6.58 -11.45
N TYR A 285 -9.07 -7.15 -10.28
CA TYR A 285 -9.83 -6.98 -9.04
C TYR A 285 -9.46 -5.70 -8.26
N ALA A 286 -8.63 -4.82 -8.83
CA ALA A 286 -8.60 -3.42 -8.44
C ALA A 286 -10.00 -2.81 -8.54
N ASP A 287 -10.84 -3.26 -9.48
CA ASP A 287 -12.30 -3.13 -9.37
C ASP A 287 -12.84 -4.14 -8.34
N GLN A 288 -12.97 -3.71 -7.09
CA GLN A 288 -13.42 -4.57 -6.01
C GLN A 288 -14.84 -5.12 -6.23
N MET A 289 -15.67 -4.38 -6.99
CA MET A 289 -17.01 -4.88 -7.33
C MET A 289 -16.95 -6.11 -8.23
N LEU A 290 -15.98 -6.20 -9.13
CA LEU A 290 -15.77 -7.39 -9.95
C LEU A 290 -15.45 -8.62 -9.06
N ALA A 291 -14.60 -8.45 -8.04
CA ALA A 291 -14.31 -9.53 -7.09
C ALA A 291 -15.57 -9.99 -6.33
N ILE A 292 -16.39 -9.04 -5.89
CA ILE A 292 -17.64 -9.34 -5.15
C ILE A 292 -18.65 -10.04 -6.07
N GLU A 293 -18.81 -9.59 -7.29
CA GLU A 293 -19.69 -10.21 -8.30
C GLU A 293 -19.26 -11.65 -8.61
N GLU A 294 -17.97 -11.87 -8.78
CA GLU A 294 -17.44 -13.22 -9.03
C GLU A 294 -17.52 -14.13 -7.82
N LEU A 295 -17.29 -13.61 -6.62
CA LEU A 295 -17.50 -14.32 -5.37
C LEU A 295 -18.94 -14.78 -5.27
N ARG A 296 -19.92 -13.88 -5.50
CA ARG A 296 -21.36 -14.22 -5.43
C ARG A 296 -21.75 -15.33 -6.36
N ARG A 297 -21.24 -15.36 -7.59
CA ARG A 297 -21.57 -16.40 -8.58
C ARG A 297 -21.17 -17.82 -8.16
N ARG A 298 -20.24 -17.97 -7.22
CA ARG A 298 -19.72 -19.27 -6.78
C ARG A 298 -20.00 -19.60 -5.31
N LEU A 299 -20.34 -18.60 -4.55
CA LEU A 299 -20.72 -18.80 -3.16
C LEU A 299 -22.08 -19.52 -3.09
N PRO A 300 -22.29 -20.51 -2.22
CA PRO A 300 -23.57 -21.19 -2.08
C PRO A 300 -24.73 -20.22 -1.86
N ASP A 301 -25.93 -20.63 -2.34
CA ASP A 301 -27.10 -19.76 -2.31
C ASP A 301 -27.58 -19.40 -0.90
N ASP A 302 -27.27 -20.20 0.11
CA ASP A 302 -27.60 -19.92 1.52
C ASP A 302 -26.61 -18.97 2.21
N HIS A 303 -25.56 -18.53 1.50
CA HIS A 303 -24.54 -17.63 2.04
C HIS A 303 -24.75 -16.17 1.61
N TRP A 304 -24.43 -15.26 2.48
CA TRP A 304 -24.38 -13.81 2.26
C TRP A 304 -22.95 -13.33 2.01
N ILE A 305 -22.80 -12.15 1.46
CA ILE A 305 -21.54 -11.41 1.42
C ILE A 305 -21.71 -10.18 2.33
N TYR A 306 -20.88 -10.11 3.36
CA TYR A 306 -20.84 -8.97 4.27
C TYR A 306 -19.70 -8.05 3.87
N LEU A 307 -20.03 -6.85 3.43
CA LEU A 307 -19.08 -5.81 3.07
C LEU A 307 -18.92 -4.81 4.21
N LYS A 308 -17.71 -4.41 4.51
CA LYS A 308 -17.45 -3.31 5.42
C LYS A 308 -16.33 -2.43 4.87
N GLU A 309 -16.54 -1.10 4.97
CA GLU A 309 -15.59 -0.13 4.43
C GLU A 309 -14.28 -0.09 5.21
N ASN A 310 -13.20 0.29 4.53
CA ASN A 310 -11.94 0.61 5.16
C ASN A 310 -12.09 1.92 5.98
N PRO A 311 -11.61 1.97 7.23
CA PRO A 311 -11.76 3.15 8.08
C PRO A 311 -11.03 4.40 7.57
N LYS A 312 -10.01 4.21 6.73
CA LYS A 312 -9.28 5.30 6.07
C LYS A 312 -9.93 5.75 4.77
N GLN A 313 -10.99 5.03 4.29
CA GLN A 313 -11.71 5.40 3.08
C GLN A 313 -12.50 6.68 3.34
N ASP A 314 -12.23 7.68 2.54
CA ASP A 314 -13.05 8.89 2.51
C ASP A 314 -14.31 8.62 1.68
N GLU A 315 -15.46 9.07 2.16
CA GLU A 315 -16.77 8.94 1.51
C GLU A 315 -16.76 9.42 0.06
N TYR A 316 -15.87 10.34 -0.25
CA TYR A 316 -15.73 10.93 -1.58
C TYR A 316 -14.99 10.07 -2.60
N MET A 317 -14.38 8.99 -2.15
CA MET A 317 -13.56 8.12 -3.00
C MET A 317 -14.34 6.99 -3.65
N ARG A 318 -15.57 6.68 -3.15
CA ARG A 318 -16.47 5.72 -3.80
C ARG A 318 -17.41 6.43 -4.77
N GLU A 319 -17.43 5.97 -6.00
CA GLU A 319 -18.37 6.50 -6.99
C GLU A 319 -19.79 5.97 -6.72
N PRO A 320 -20.86 6.73 -7.05
CA PRO A 320 -22.23 6.26 -6.91
C PRO A 320 -22.51 4.94 -7.66
N SER A 321 -21.82 4.72 -8.77
CA SER A 321 -21.87 3.47 -9.54
C SER A 321 -21.43 2.25 -8.72
N PHE A 322 -20.53 2.40 -7.77
CA PHE A 322 -20.14 1.34 -6.84
C PHE A 322 -21.35 0.85 -6.04
N PHE A 323 -22.10 1.78 -5.44
CA PHE A 323 -23.27 1.44 -4.63
C PHE A 323 -24.43 0.88 -5.48
N ALA A 324 -24.62 1.40 -6.69
CA ALA A 324 -25.63 0.88 -7.62
C ALA A 324 -25.31 -0.57 -8.03
N ARG A 325 -24.06 -0.88 -8.34
CA ARG A 325 -23.63 -2.26 -8.63
C ARG A 325 -23.80 -3.17 -7.41
N MET A 326 -23.41 -2.70 -6.23
CA MET A 326 -23.56 -3.45 -4.98
C MET A 326 -25.02 -3.82 -4.72
N GLN A 327 -25.95 -2.88 -4.88
CA GLN A 327 -27.38 -3.13 -4.67
C GLN A 327 -27.97 -4.12 -5.69
N ALA A 328 -27.38 -4.22 -6.88
CA ALA A 328 -27.79 -5.19 -7.89
C ALA A 328 -27.36 -6.64 -7.59
N ILE A 329 -26.45 -6.84 -6.64
CA ILE A 329 -25.96 -8.18 -6.28
C ILE A 329 -26.84 -8.76 -5.16
N PRO A 330 -27.46 -9.93 -5.36
CA PRO A 330 -28.30 -10.52 -4.32
C PRO A 330 -27.47 -10.99 -3.11
N LYS A 331 -28.08 -10.94 -1.93
CA LYS A 331 -27.48 -11.39 -0.66
C LYS A 331 -26.15 -10.69 -0.33
N VAL A 332 -26.09 -9.39 -0.53
CA VAL A 332 -25.02 -8.52 -0.09
C VAL A 332 -25.53 -7.58 0.99
N ARG A 333 -24.79 -7.48 2.08
CA ARG A 333 -25.02 -6.50 3.15
C ARG A 333 -23.81 -5.56 3.23
N TYR A 334 -24.07 -4.27 3.22
CA TYR A 334 -23.06 -3.24 3.48
C TYR A 334 -23.17 -2.79 4.92
N LEU A 335 -22.17 -3.15 5.73
CA LEU A 335 -22.24 -3.05 7.17
C LEU A 335 -21.73 -1.71 7.71
N PRO A 336 -22.29 -1.23 8.84
CA PRO A 336 -21.78 -0.09 9.56
C PRO A 336 -20.32 -0.30 10.00
N MET A 337 -19.54 0.78 9.92
CA MET A 337 -18.11 0.79 10.32
C MET A 337 -17.89 0.48 11.79
N THR A 338 -18.89 0.72 12.63
CA THR A 338 -18.85 0.48 14.07
C THR A 338 -18.82 -0.99 14.47
N ILE A 339 -19.17 -1.90 13.56
CA ILE A 339 -19.10 -3.33 13.83
C ILE A 339 -17.62 -3.78 13.88
N PRO A 340 -17.16 -4.43 14.98
CA PRO A 340 -15.79 -4.89 15.10
C PRO A 340 -15.40 -5.89 14.02
N THR A 341 -14.27 -5.65 13.34
CA THR A 341 -13.76 -6.51 12.26
C THR A 341 -13.54 -7.95 12.74
N LEU A 342 -12.90 -8.12 13.89
CA LEU A 342 -12.64 -9.46 14.45
C LEU A 342 -13.94 -10.22 14.78
N LYS A 343 -15.02 -9.51 15.18
CA LYS A 343 -16.32 -10.15 15.36
C LYS A 343 -16.86 -10.71 14.05
N LEU A 344 -16.72 -9.95 12.96
CA LEU A 344 -17.11 -10.41 11.62
C LEU A 344 -16.26 -11.58 11.14
N ILE A 345 -14.93 -11.53 11.35
CA ILE A 345 -14.03 -12.62 10.97
C ILE A 345 -14.35 -13.89 11.76
N ARG A 346 -14.56 -13.81 13.08
CA ARG A 346 -14.91 -14.97 13.90
C ARG A 346 -16.23 -15.62 13.49
N GLY A 347 -17.21 -14.83 13.07
CA GLY A 347 -18.53 -15.30 12.66
C GLY A 347 -18.63 -15.78 11.22
N CYS A 348 -17.71 -15.44 10.34
CA CYS A 348 -17.79 -15.78 8.92
C CYS A 348 -17.44 -17.24 8.64
N GLN A 349 -17.87 -17.73 7.47
CA GLN A 349 -17.42 -19.03 6.93
C GLN A 349 -16.04 -18.89 6.32
N MET A 350 -15.75 -17.75 5.69
CA MET A 350 -14.48 -17.40 5.08
C MET A 350 -14.32 -15.88 5.00
N VAL A 351 -13.08 -15.42 4.90
CA VAL A 351 -12.75 -14.06 4.47
C VAL A 351 -12.41 -14.09 3.00
N ALA A 352 -12.95 -13.16 2.24
CA ALA A 352 -12.56 -12.92 0.85
C ALA A 352 -12.01 -11.49 0.75
N THR A 353 -10.84 -11.32 0.16
CA THR A 353 -10.15 -10.02 0.15
C THR A 353 -9.29 -9.87 -1.11
N ILE A 354 -8.96 -8.66 -1.49
CA ILE A 354 -7.96 -8.48 -2.56
C ILE A 354 -6.60 -8.99 -2.03
N ASN A 355 -6.05 -8.32 -1.01
CA ASN A 355 -4.78 -8.68 -0.38
C ASN A 355 -4.65 -8.12 1.05
N GLY A 356 -5.78 -7.81 1.67
CA GLY A 356 -5.83 -7.06 2.93
C GLY A 356 -5.36 -7.83 4.15
N THR A 357 -5.01 -7.09 5.19
CA THR A 357 -4.60 -7.59 6.50
C THR A 357 -5.63 -8.50 7.15
N ALA A 358 -6.92 -8.26 6.89
CA ALA A 358 -8.01 -9.09 7.40
C ALA A 358 -7.90 -10.56 6.96
N GLY A 359 -7.23 -10.83 5.83
CA GLY A 359 -6.90 -12.21 5.42
C GLY A 359 -5.90 -12.86 6.38
N TRP A 360 -4.83 -12.16 6.73
CA TRP A 360 -3.89 -12.65 7.74
C TRP A 360 -4.55 -12.83 9.12
N GLU A 361 -5.35 -11.84 9.55
CA GLU A 361 -6.12 -11.94 10.80
C GLU A 361 -7.06 -13.16 10.80
N ALA A 362 -7.64 -13.49 9.66
CA ALA A 362 -8.50 -14.66 9.50
C ALA A 362 -7.72 -15.98 9.64
N LEU A 363 -6.57 -16.10 8.97
CA LEU A 363 -5.71 -17.29 9.07
C LEU A 363 -5.27 -17.55 10.51
N GLN A 364 -4.89 -16.50 11.25
CA GLN A 364 -4.46 -16.61 12.65
C GLN A 364 -5.57 -17.18 13.57
N ILE A 365 -6.83 -16.96 13.26
CA ILE A 365 -7.97 -17.47 14.04
C ILE A 365 -8.66 -18.67 13.38
N GLY A 366 -7.98 -19.30 12.42
CA GLY A 366 -8.40 -20.54 11.80
C GLY A 366 -9.48 -20.42 10.73
N LYS A 367 -9.71 -19.22 10.18
CA LYS A 367 -10.67 -19.01 9.10
C LYS A 367 -9.99 -19.08 7.73
N PRO A 368 -10.57 -19.75 6.74
CA PRO A 368 -10.05 -19.77 5.38
C PRO A 368 -10.17 -18.40 4.72
N VAL A 369 -9.24 -18.14 3.80
CA VAL A 369 -9.14 -16.88 3.08
C VAL A 369 -9.10 -17.11 1.59
N ILE A 370 -9.92 -16.39 0.84
CA ILE A 370 -9.82 -16.28 -0.61
C ILE A 370 -9.14 -14.95 -0.94
N THR A 371 -8.04 -15.00 -1.71
CA THR A 371 -7.34 -13.81 -2.19
C THR A 371 -7.62 -13.57 -3.67
N PHE A 372 -7.97 -12.34 -4.03
CA PHE A 372 -8.19 -11.93 -5.42
C PHE A 372 -6.97 -11.22 -6.03
N GLY A 373 -6.08 -10.71 -5.20
CA GLY A 373 -4.82 -10.09 -5.58
C GLY A 373 -3.63 -10.79 -4.94
N VAL A 374 -2.43 -10.28 -5.17
CA VAL A 374 -1.20 -10.82 -4.59
C VAL A 374 -1.13 -10.47 -3.11
N ALA A 375 -1.17 -11.49 -2.24
CA ALA A 375 -1.04 -11.33 -0.79
C ALA A 375 0.16 -12.14 -0.27
N TRP A 376 0.90 -11.54 0.67
CA TRP A 376 2.13 -12.17 1.20
C TRP A 376 1.87 -13.50 1.90
N TYR A 377 0.66 -13.72 2.40
CA TYR A 377 0.25 -14.94 3.10
C TYR A 377 -0.37 -16.00 2.18
N GLU A 378 -0.37 -15.80 0.86
CA GLU A 378 -0.90 -16.80 -0.10
C GLU A 378 -0.29 -18.20 0.01
N PRO A 379 1.00 -18.37 0.35
CA PRO A 379 1.57 -19.70 0.53
C PRO A 379 1.17 -20.38 1.83
N LEU A 380 0.47 -19.69 2.73
CA LEU A 380 0.09 -20.25 4.03
C LEU A 380 -1.12 -21.18 3.93
N PRO A 381 -1.20 -22.23 4.76
CA PRO A 381 -2.36 -23.11 4.87
C PRO A 381 -3.64 -22.31 5.18
N GLY A 382 -4.71 -22.59 4.43
CA GLY A 382 -5.98 -21.87 4.55
C GLY A 382 -6.12 -20.65 3.65
N ALA A 383 -5.07 -20.25 2.92
CA ALA A 383 -5.14 -19.23 1.88
C ALA A 383 -5.39 -19.87 0.50
N PHE A 384 -6.34 -19.33 -0.26
CA PHE A 384 -6.76 -19.84 -1.55
C PHE A 384 -6.75 -18.71 -2.58
N ASP A 385 -5.86 -18.84 -3.58
CA ASP A 385 -5.69 -17.85 -4.63
C ASP A 385 -6.76 -18.02 -5.71
N TRP A 386 -7.66 -17.06 -5.81
CA TRP A 386 -8.73 -17.02 -6.81
C TRP A 386 -8.20 -17.03 -8.25
N ARG A 387 -7.09 -16.39 -8.49
CA ARG A 387 -6.48 -16.24 -9.82
C ARG A 387 -5.97 -17.56 -10.39
N LYS A 388 -5.60 -18.50 -9.50
CA LYS A 388 -5.13 -19.85 -9.90
C LYS A 388 -6.25 -20.81 -10.25
N GLY A 389 -7.49 -20.49 -9.86
CA GLY A 389 -8.67 -21.30 -10.18
C GLY A 389 -9.83 -21.01 -9.26
N PRO A 390 -10.81 -20.19 -9.69
CA PRO A 390 -11.91 -19.76 -8.83
C PRO A 390 -12.74 -20.89 -8.21
N GLY A 391 -12.97 -21.98 -8.97
CA GLY A 391 -13.70 -23.15 -8.48
C GLY A 391 -12.92 -23.90 -7.40
N ALA A 392 -11.63 -24.13 -7.62
CA ALA A 392 -10.75 -24.79 -6.66
C ALA A 392 -10.60 -23.95 -5.38
N ALA A 393 -10.45 -22.63 -5.50
CA ALA A 393 -10.36 -21.72 -4.38
C ALA A 393 -11.63 -21.76 -3.52
N MET A 394 -12.83 -21.74 -4.13
CA MET A 394 -14.09 -21.82 -3.41
C MET A 394 -14.24 -23.17 -2.70
N THR A 395 -14.00 -24.28 -3.42
CA THR A 395 -14.10 -25.63 -2.84
C THR A 395 -13.11 -25.81 -1.69
N GLY A 396 -11.87 -25.34 -1.89
CA GLY A 396 -10.84 -25.38 -0.85
C GLY A 396 -11.25 -24.59 0.41
N ALA A 397 -11.75 -23.37 0.23
CA ALA A 397 -12.18 -22.53 1.35
C ALA A 397 -13.37 -23.13 2.11
N LEU A 398 -14.38 -23.66 1.42
CA LEU A 398 -15.53 -24.29 2.05
C LEU A 398 -15.18 -25.59 2.77
N GLY A 399 -14.19 -26.34 2.24
CA GLY A 399 -13.73 -27.62 2.81
C GLY A 399 -12.62 -27.46 3.85
N TYR A 400 -12.08 -26.27 4.07
CA TYR A 400 -10.92 -26.06 4.94
C TYR A 400 -11.17 -26.49 6.38
N ARG A 401 -10.19 -27.18 6.93
CA ARG A 401 -10.12 -27.53 8.36
C ARG A 401 -8.83 -26.99 8.91
N HIS A 402 -8.94 -26.10 9.87
CA HIS A 402 -7.80 -25.46 10.50
C HIS A 402 -6.99 -26.45 11.34
N ASP A 403 -5.69 -26.46 11.11
CA ASP A 403 -4.71 -27.12 11.95
C ASP A 403 -3.66 -26.07 12.41
N PRO A 404 -3.67 -25.68 13.69
CA PRO A 404 -2.73 -24.68 14.21
C PRO A 404 -1.29 -25.06 14.04
N ALA A 405 -0.92 -26.34 14.19
CA ALA A 405 0.45 -26.81 14.10
C ALA A 405 0.99 -26.71 12.65
N VAL A 406 0.13 -26.99 11.67
CA VAL A 406 0.48 -26.85 10.25
C VAL A 406 0.66 -25.39 9.88
N LEU A 407 -0.21 -24.49 10.39
CA LEU A 407 -0.06 -23.05 10.17
C LEU A 407 1.22 -22.52 10.81
N GLU A 408 1.52 -22.92 12.05
CA GLU A 408 2.70 -22.49 12.79
C GLU A 408 3.99 -22.90 12.08
N ALA A 409 4.09 -24.15 11.64
CA ALA A 409 5.23 -24.65 10.87
C ALA A 409 5.43 -23.88 9.55
N ALA A 410 4.31 -23.56 8.85
CA ALA A 410 4.38 -22.77 7.63
C ALA A 410 4.83 -21.32 7.90
N VAL A 411 4.36 -20.70 8.97
CA VAL A 411 4.78 -19.35 9.38
C VAL A 411 6.25 -19.33 9.78
N GLU A 412 6.73 -20.36 10.46
CA GLU A 412 8.14 -20.51 10.83
C GLU A 412 9.06 -20.46 9.60
N HIS A 413 8.66 -21.15 8.53
CA HIS A 413 9.40 -21.09 7.27
C HIS A 413 9.49 -19.66 6.71
N PHE A 414 8.45 -18.85 6.87
CA PHE A 414 8.48 -17.44 6.45
C PHE A 414 9.39 -16.56 7.30
N ARG A 415 9.49 -16.84 8.61
CA ARG A 415 10.32 -16.06 9.54
C ARG A 415 11.79 -16.04 9.13
N HIS A 416 12.28 -17.13 8.56
CA HIS A 416 13.66 -17.20 8.09
C HIS A 416 14.02 -16.16 7.03
N GLY A 417 13.04 -15.59 6.34
CA GLY A 417 13.23 -14.52 5.35
C GLY A 417 13.09 -13.10 5.90
N PHE A 418 12.84 -12.93 7.21
CA PHE A 418 12.59 -11.60 7.78
C PHE A 418 13.86 -10.95 8.34
N TRP A 419 13.87 -9.62 8.24
CA TRP A 419 14.92 -8.75 8.74
C TRP A 419 14.39 -7.92 9.90
N ARG A 420 15.27 -7.60 10.85
CA ARG A 420 14.92 -6.88 12.07
C ARG A 420 14.75 -5.38 11.80
N GLY A 421 13.67 -4.80 12.33
CA GLY A 421 13.38 -3.37 12.30
C GLY A 421 11.98 -3.02 11.81
N VAL A 422 11.64 -1.75 11.91
CA VAL A 422 10.37 -1.17 11.45
C VAL A 422 10.66 -0.18 10.32
N VAL A 423 10.22 -0.51 9.12
CA VAL A 423 10.39 0.34 7.92
C VAL A 423 9.18 1.20 7.61
N ASP A 424 8.00 0.86 8.15
CA ASP A 424 6.78 1.64 8.07
C ASP A 424 6.37 2.15 9.46
N LYS A 425 6.36 3.48 9.61
CA LYS A 425 6.05 4.15 10.89
C LYS A 425 4.69 3.79 11.49
N ASP A 426 3.71 3.40 10.65
CA ASP A 426 2.38 3.02 11.12
C ASP A 426 2.41 1.73 11.97
N TYR A 427 3.53 0.99 11.92
CA TYR A 427 3.77 -0.21 12.72
C TYR A 427 4.61 0.02 13.98
N ALA A 428 5.10 1.23 14.19
CA ALA A 428 5.89 1.59 15.38
C ALA A 428 5.12 1.33 16.69
N GLU A 429 3.81 1.61 16.68
CA GLU A 429 2.94 1.39 17.85
C GLU A 429 2.80 -0.09 18.26
N LEU A 430 3.13 -1.01 17.36
CA LEU A 430 3.07 -2.46 17.63
C LEU A 430 4.33 -2.98 18.33
N VAL A 431 5.37 -2.16 18.42
CA VAL A 431 6.65 -2.54 19.02
C VAL A 431 6.78 -1.93 20.41
N PRO A 432 6.74 -2.73 21.49
CA PRO A 432 6.94 -2.21 22.84
C PRO A 432 8.30 -1.52 22.98
N GLY A 433 8.30 -0.32 23.55
CA GLY A 433 9.52 0.46 23.75
C GLY A 433 10.15 0.98 22.45
N TYR A 434 9.38 1.11 21.36
CA TYR A 434 9.88 1.63 20.11
C TYR A 434 10.51 3.01 20.29
N GLU A 435 11.76 3.12 19.82
CA GLU A 435 12.51 4.36 19.79
C GLU A 435 13.10 4.54 18.38
N VAL A 436 12.84 5.72 17.81
CA VAL A 436 13.12 6.04 16.40
C VAL A 436 14.60 5.87 16.04
N ASN A 437 15.51 6.38 16.89
CA ASN A 437 16.95 6.38 16.58
C ASN A 437 17.51 4.95 16.66
N SER A 438 17.10 4.20 17.68
CA SER A 438 17.51 2.79 17.83
C SER A 438 16.99 1.93 16.68
N ASN A 439 15.75 2.20 16.22
CA ASN A 439 15.19 1.53 15.07
C ASN A 439 15.94 1.84 13.78
N ASP A 440 16.33 3.11 13.55
CA ASP A 440 17.08 3.50 12.35
C ASP A 440 18.44 2.78 12.28
N ILE A 441 19.09 2.58 13.43
CA ILE A 441 20.31 1.76 13.54
C ILE A 441 20.02 0.31 13.20
N THR A 442 18.99 -0.29 13.80
CA THR A 442 18.62 -1.69 13.56
C THR A 442 18.28 -1.97 12.10
N VAL A 443 17.54 -1.05 11.46
CA VAL A 443 17.22 -1.15 10.03
C VAL A 443 18.48 -1.06 9.18
N ALA A 444 19.39 -0.12 9.50
CA ALA A 444 20.65 0.01 8.77
C ALA A 444 21.53 -1.24 8.91
N GLU A 445 21.67 -1.80 10.12
CA GLU A 445 22.40 -3.06 10.36
C GLU A 445 21.84 -4.22 9.54
N SER A 446 20.51 -4.37 9.51
CA SER A 446 19.83 -5.38 8.73
C SER A 446 20.08 -5.21 7.22
N LEU A 447 20.07 -3.98 6.73
CA LEU A 447 20.36 -3.68 5.31
C LEU A 447 21.83 -3.91 4.95
N VAL A 448 22.77 -3.59 5.84
CA VAL A 448 24.20 -3.89 5.64
C VAL A 448 24.40 -5.40 5.51
N GLU A 449 23.84 -6.17 6.44
CA GLU A 449 23.92 -7.62 6.38
C GLU A 449 23.29 -8.19 5.10
N TYR A 450 22.18 -7.62 4.64
CA TYR A 450 21.60 -7.97 3.35
C TYR A 450 22.56 -7.69 2.19
N PHE A 451 23.15 -6.49 2.12
CA PHE A 451 24.10 -6.15 1.06
C PHE A 451 25.37 -7.00 1.08
N ASP A 452 25.86 -7.36 2.26
CA ASP A 452 27.00 -8.26 2.39
C ASP A 452 26.71 -9.66 1.84
N ARG A 453 25.47 -10.12 1.99
CA ARG A 453 25.05 -11.44 1.49
C ARG A 453 24.87 -11.45 -0.03
N ILE A 454 24.23 -10.42 -0.60
CA ILE A 454 24.03 -10.35 -2.07
C ILE A 454 25.31 -9.98 -2.83
N GLY A 455 26.29 -9.37 -2.17
CA GLY A 455 27.59 -9.05 -2.75
C GLY A 455 28.56 -10.25 -2.80
N LYS A 456 28.29 -11.32 -2.09
CA LYS A 456 29.05 -12.57 -2.14
C LYS A 456 28.42 -13.54 -3.13
N PRO A 457 29.18 -14.19 -4.03
CA PRO A 457 28.64 -15.30 -4.80
C PRO A 457 28.11 -16.35 -3.84
N LEU A 458 26.88 -16.85 -4.08
CA LEU A 458 26.31 -17.95 -3.34
C LEU A 458 27.33 -19.10 -3.40
N ALA A 459 27.85 -19.49 -2.23
CA ALA A 459 28.61 -20.71 -2.12
C ALA A 459 27.70 -21.86 -2.53
N GLY A 460 28.02 -22.48 -3.69
CA GLY A 460 27.25 -23.56 -4.29
C GLY A 460 27.20 -24.83 -3.43
#